data_0a398d63af27ca1ea6bfc50bed2adada
#
_entry.id   0a398d63af27ca1ea6bfc50bed2adada
#
_cell.length_a   1.000
_cell.length_b   1.000
_cell.length_c   1.000
_cell.angle_alpha   90.00
_cell.angle_beta   90.00
_cell.angle_gamma   90.00
#
_symmetry.space_group_name_H-M   'P 1'
#
loop_
_entity.id
_entity.type
_entity.pdbx_description
1 polymer ?
#
loop_
_entity_poly.entity_id
_entity_poly.type
_entity_poly.pdbx_seq_one_letter_code
_entity_poly.pdbx_strand_id
1 'polypeptide(L)'
;ATLNNNLIKKVCKWGELAYSIKLVADHSLPGAKFYNQFPGEHYRLLASIVNTEKPVLMIDIGTYTGMSSKVLLDHSESDSRIITFDLIKWDNFDSYLKKEDFDSGRIVQEISDLSIVDNFLEHKKNFNDADLIFIDAPKDGKFEKIFFKNLSNINFDNKKRILIIDDIRVPEMFEAWRFIDSPKLDATTFGHWSGTGIVDITEGLKLK
;
A
#
# COMPACT_ATOMS: atom_id res chain seq x y z
N ALA A 1 17.64 10.37 5.93
CA ALA A 1 16.26 10.59 6.41
C ALA A 1 16.30 11.01 7.88
N THR A 2 15.55 12.05 8.22
CA THR A 2 15.44 12.52 9.59
C THR A 2 14.49 11.60 10.36
N LEU A 3 14.89 11.17 11.55
CA LEU A 3 14.03 10.38 12.42
C LEU A 3 12.81 11.22 12.83
N ASN A 4 11.61 10.74 12.53
CA ASN A 4 10.37 11.43 12.86
C ASN A 4 9.68 10.73 14.05
N ASN A 5 9.75 11.38 15.23
CA ASN A 5 9.14 10.83 16.45
C ASN A 5 7.62 10.60 16.32
N ASN A 6 6.92 11.41 15.51
CA ASN A 6 5.49 11.21 15.27
C ASN A 6 5.23 9.94 14.45
N LEU A 7 6.04 9.70 13.40
CA LEU A 7 5.93 8.49 12.60
C LEU A 7 6.18 7.24 13.45
N ILE A 8 7.24 7.26 14.30
CA ILE A 8 7.54 6.13 15.21
C ILE A 8 6.34 5.83 16.11
N LYS A 9 5.81 6.85 16.80
CA LYS A 9 4.65 6.68 17.68
C LYS A 9 3.43 6.12 16.95
N LYS A 10 3.17 6.59 15.73
CA LYS A 10 2.07 6.08 14.92
C LYS A 10 2.28 4.61 14.55
N VAL A 11 3.46 4.27 14.03
CA VAL A 11 3.76 2.88 13.62
C VAL A 11 3.67 1.92 14.79
N CYS A 12 4.17 2.29 15.97
CA CYS A 12 4.02 1.48 17.18
C CYS A 12 2.54 1.29 17.56
N LYS A 13 1.74 2.37 17.50
CA LYS A 13 0.30 2.28 17.79
C LYS A 13 -0.43 1.39 16.78
N TRP A 14 -0.13 1.52 15.49
CA TRP A 14 -0.73 0.66 14.47
C TRP A 14 -0.34 -0.81 14.65
N GLY A 15 0.93 -1.08 15.00
CA GLY A 15 1.39 -2.43 15.30
C GLY A 15 0.68 -3.05 16.52
N GLU A 16 0.51 -2.27 17.59
CA GLU A 16 -0.24 -2.67 18.77
C GLU A 16 -1.70 -3.02 18.44
N LEU A 17 -2.38 -2.16 17.68
CA LEU A 17 -3.77 -2.40 17.26
C LEU A 17 -3.87 -3.59 16.31
N ALA A 18 -2.92 -3.75 15.38
CA ALA A 18 -2.88 -4.87 14.44
C ALA A 18 -2.88 -6.23 15.15
N TYR A 19 -2.26 -6.32 16.34
CA TYR A 19 -2.24 -7.55 17.13
C TYR A 19 -3.65 -8.07 17.46
N SER A 20 -4.59 -7.18 17.71
CA SER A 20 -5.97 -7.52 18.08
C SER A 20 -6.92 -7.72 16.88
N ILE A 21 -6.54 -7.27 15.70
CA ILE A 21 -7.38 -7.39 14.51
C ILE A 21 -7.41 -8.83 14.03
N LYS A 22 -8.61 -9.33 13.72
CA LYS A 22 -8.82 -10.60 13.02
C LYS A 22 -9.50 -10.31 11.69
N LEU A 23 -8.86 -10.72 10.62
CA LEU A 23 -9.38 -10.56 9.27
C LEU A 23 -10.25 -11.76 8.90
N VAL A 24 -11.33 -11.51 8.18
CA VAL A 24 -12.16 -12.57 7.60
C VAL A 24 -11.46 -13.12 6.37
N ALA A 25 -11.11 -14.39 6.40
CA ALA A 25 -10.43 -15.07 5.31
C ALA A 25 -11.34 -16.14 4.71
N ASP A 26 -11.42 -16.18 3.38
CA ASP A 26 -12.05 -17.29 2.68
C ASP A 26 -11.03 -18.44 2.54
N HIS A 27 -11.17 -19.44 3.40
CA HIS A 27 -10.25 -20.58 3.44
C HIS A 27 -10.31 -21.49 2.21
N SER A 28 -11.23 -21.27 1.29
CA SER A 28 -11.25 -21.95 -0.01
C SER A 28 -10.27 -21.33 -1.01
N LEU A 29 -9.80 -20.10 -0.75
CA LEU A 29 -8.89 -19.36 -1.60
C LEU A 29 -7.41 -19.55 -1.21
N PRO A 30 -6.49 -19.50 -2.18
CA PRO A 30 -5.05 -19.55 -1.92
C PRO A 30 -4.61 -18.40 -1.00
N GLY A 31 -3.70 -18.69 -0.07
CA GLY A 31 -3.11 -17.65 0.79
C GLY A 31 -3.96 -17.20 1.98
N ALA A 32 -5.17 -17.74 2.18
CA ALA A 32 -6.10 -17.34 3.28
C ALA A 32 -5.44 -17.31 4.67
N LYS A 33 -4.51 -18.23 4.93
CA LYS A 33 -3.76 -18.28 6.20
C LYS A 33 -2.95 -17.02 6.48
N PHE A 34 -2.50 -16.31 5.43
CA PHE A 34 -1.65 -15.12 5.54
C PHE A 34 -2.39 -13.93 6.11
N TYR A 35 -3.71 -13.84 5.95
CA TYR A 35 -4.50 -12.74 6.51
C TYR A 35 -4.31 -12.57 8.02
N ASN A 36 -4.17 -13.67 8.75
CA ASN A 36 -4.09 -13.63 10.21
C ASN A 36 -2.72 -14.03 10.77
N GLN A 37 -1.71 -14.18 9.90
CA GLN A 37 -0.34 -14.43 10.33
C GLN A 37 0.30 -13.11 10.80
N PHE A 38 0.44 -12.95 12.12
CA PHE A 38 0.95 -11.73 12.73
C PHE A 38 1.93 -12.02 13.89
N PRO A 39 3.09 -11.36 13.96
CA PRO A 39 3.75 -10.67 12.86
C PRO A 39 4.21 -11.68 11.81
N GLY A 40 4.20 -11.32 10.54
CA GLY A 40 4.63 -12.22 9.45
C GLY A 40 4.05 -11.85 8.10
N GLU A 41 2.90 -11.19 8.09
CA GLU A 41 2.26 -10.62 6.91
C GLU A 41 1.73 -9.20 7.21
N HIS A 42 1.60 -8.38 6.20
CA HIS A 42 1.26 -6.96 6.35
C HIS A 42 -0.24 -6.68 6.50
N TYR A 43 -1.12 -7.67 6.25
CA TYR A 43 -2.57 -7.43 6.12
C TYR A 43 -3.22 -6.84 7.37
N ARG A 44 -2.89 -7.36 8.57
CA ARG A 44 -3.44 -6.82 9.83
C ARG A 44 -2.90 -5.44 10.15
N LEU A 45 -1.64 -5.15 9.81
CA LEU A 45 -1.07 -3.82 9.93
C LEU A 45 -1.76 -2.85 8.98
N LEU A 46 -2.01 -3.25 7.72
CA LEU A 46 -2.72 -2.46 6.73
C LEU A 46 -4.14 -2.11 7.22
N ALA A 47 -4.89 -3.11 7.71
CA ALA A 47 -6.20 -2.90 8.32
C ALA A 47 -6.16 -1.92 9.52
N SER A 48 -5.14 -2.04 10.38
CA SER A 48 -4.94 -1.14 11.52
C SER A 48 -4.70 0.31 11.08
N ILE A 49 -3.89 0.51 10.05
CA ILE A 49 -3.61 1.83 9.49
C ILE A 49 -4.91 2.44 8.94
N VAL A 50 -5.65 1.69 8.14
CA VAL A 50 -6.92 2.14 7.54
C VAL A 50 -7.94 2.51 8.61
N ASN A 51 -8.16 1.64 9.60
CA ASN A 51 -9.08 1.90 10.71
C ASN A 51 -8.70 3.15 11.53
N THR A 52 -7.40 3.46 11.63
CA THR A 52 -6.90 4.55 12.48
C THR A 52 -6.84 5.88 11.73
N GLU A 53 -6.28 5.87 10.52
CA GLU A 53 -6.05 7.10 9.74
C GLU A 53 -7.25 7.49 8.88
N LYS A 54 -8.19 6.56 8.63
CA LYS A 54 -9.43 6.76 7.87
C LYS A 54 -9.20 7.44 6.52
N PRO A 55 -8.36 6.85 5.65
CA PRO A 55 -8.07 7.42 4.35
C PRO A 55 -9.33 7.44 3.48
N VAL A 56 -9.54 8.55 2.76
CA VAL A 56 -10.68 8.73 1.83
C VAL A 56 -10.35 8.13 0.46
N LEU A 57 -9.13 8.34 -0.02
CA LEU A 57 -8.65 7.74 -1.27
C LEU A 57 -7.40 6.90 -1.00
N MET A 58 -7.47 5.65 -1.40
CA MET A 58 -6.37 4.70 -1.30
C MET A 58 -5.96 4.18 -2.67
N ILE A 59 -4.66 4.02 -2.86
CA ILE A 59 -4.09 3.38 -4.05
C ILE A 59 -3.40 2.09 -3.62
N ASP A 60 -3.67 1.02 -4.35
CA ASP A 60 -3.07 -0.30 -4.17
C ASP A 60 -2.37 -0.71 -5.47
N ILE A 61 -1.05 -0.89 -5.45
CA ILE A 61 -0.26 -1.23 -6.62
C ILE A 61 0.19 -2.68 -6.51
N GLY A 62 -0.35 -3.53 -7.37
CA GLY A 62 -0.26 -4.98 -7.34
C GLY A 62 -1.56 -5.60 -6.86
N THR A 63 -2.61 -5.59 -7.72
CA THR A 63 -3.92 -6.20 -7.36
C THR A 63 -3.78 -7.69 -7.13
N TYR A 64 -3.16 -8.40 -8.06
CA TYR A 64 -2.99 -9.86 -8.07
C TYR A 64 -4.29 -10.59 -7.65
N THR A 65 -4.26 -11.36 -6.57
CA THR A 65 -5.45 -12.04 -6.02
C THR A 65 -6.37 -11.12 -5.22
N GLY A 66 -6.05 -9.84 -5.07
CA GLY A 66 -6.88 -8.84 -4.40
C GLY A 66 -6.88 -8.87 -2.89
N MET A 67 -5.92 -9.55 -2.25
CA MET A 67 -5.88 -9.67 -0.79
C MET A 67 -5.73 -8.30 -0.09
N SER A 68 -4.78 -7.48 -0.51
CA SER A 68 -4.56 -6.12 0.00
C SER A 68 -5.75 -5.22 -0.28
N SER A 69 -6.21 -5.19 -1.55
CA SER A 69 -7.39 -4.42 -1.95
C SER A 69 -8.63 -4.77 -1.14
N LYS A 70 -8.85 -6.06 -0.85
CA LYS A 70 -9.98 -6.53 -0.03
C LYS A 70 -9.86 -6.04 1.41
N VAL A 71 -8.67 -6.07 1.99
CA VAL A 71 -8.43 -5.51 3.34
C VAL A 71 -8.68 -4.02 3.37
N LEU A 72 -8.21 -3.26 2.36
CA LEU A 72 -8.49 -1.83 2.26
C LEU A 72 -9.99 -1.56 2.18
N LEU A 73 -10.72 -2.34 1.37
CA LEU A 73 -12.16 -2.18 1.18
C LEU A 73 -12.96 -2.49 2.45
N ASP A 74 -12.65 -3.60 3.12
CA ASP A 74 -13.42 -4.09 4.27
C ASP A 74 -13.19 -3.25 5.53
N HIS A 75 -12.04 -2.57 5.63
CA HIS A 75 -11.66 -1.79 6.81
C HIS A 75 -11.78 -0.28 6.65
N SER A 76 -12.14 0.20 5.45
CA SER A 76 -12.34 1.64 5.19
C SER A 76 -13.80 2.07 5.40
N GLU A 77 -13.98 3.36 5.62
CA GLU A 77 -15.31 3.98 5.75
C GLU A 77 -16.10 3.83 4.43
N SER A 78 -17.42 3.93 4.51
CA SER A 78 -18.31 3.70 3.37
C SER A 78 -18.15 4.69 2.22
N ASP A 79 -17.61 5.87 2.48
CA ASP A 79 -17.30 6.92 1.49
C ASP A 79 -15.88 6.88 0.96
N SER A 80 -15.04 5.98 1.48
CA SER A 80 -13.68 5.77 0.98
C SER A 80 -13.68 5.05 -0.37
N ARG A 81 -12.66 5.38 -1.17
CA ARG A 81 -12.44 4.80 -2.50
C ARG A 81 -11.07 4.16 -2.60
N ILE A 82 -11.00 3.07 -3.35
CA ILE A 82 -9.77 2.35 -3.68
C ILE A 82 -9.57 2.34 -5.19
N ILE A 83 -8.38 2.68 -5.64
CA ILE A 83 -7.94 2.45 -7.01
C ILE A 83 -6.80 1.45 -6.95
N THR A 84 -7.02 0.27 -7.52
CA THR A 84 -5.99 -0.75 -7.57
C THR A 84 -5.41 -0.88 -8.97
N PHE A 85 -4.11 -1.11 -9.07
CA PHE A 85 -3.37 -1.20 -10.34
C PHE A 85 -2.72 -2.56 -10.51
N ASP A 86 -2.81 -3.10 -11.72
CA ASP A 86 -2.09 -4.31 -12.12
C ASP A 86 -1.91 -4.33 -13.64
N LEU A 87 -1.10 -5.25 -14.14
CA LEU A 87 -1.00 -5.58 -15.57
C LEU A 87 -2.04 -6.60 -16.00
N ILE A 88 -2.63 -7.32 -15.04
CA ILE A 88 -3.57 -8.42 -15.25
C ILE A 88 -4.87 -8.12 -14.50
N LYS A 89 -6.00 -8.41 -15.13
CA LYS A 89 -7.29 -8.22 -14.51
C LYS A 89 -7.51 -9.20 -13.35
N TRP A 90 -8.10 -8.72 -12.27
CA TRP A 90 -8.33 -9.46 -11.03
C TRP A 90 -9.08 -10.78 -11.21
N ASP A 91 -10.02 -10.85 -12.14
CA ASP A 91 -10.83 -12.05 -12.43
C ASP A 91 -10.09 -13.13 -13.25
N ASN A 92 -8.82 -12.92 -13.57
CA ASN A 92 -7.93 -13.96 -14.09
C ASN A 92 -7.29 -14.82 -12.98
N PHE A 93 -7.57 -14.51 -11.72
CA PHE A 93 -7.05 -15.21 -10.55
C PHE A 93 -8.18 -15.78 -9.69
N ASP A 94 -7.86 -16.74 -8.83
CA ASP A 94 -8.71 -17.11 -7.68
C ASP A 94 -8.69 -15.95 -6.67
N SER A 95 -9.58 -14.97 -6.89
CA SER A 95 -9.50 -13.65 -6.27
C SER A 95 -10.36 -13.55 -5.01
N TYR A 96 -9.87 -12.77 -4.04
CA TYR A 96 -10.62 -12.31 -2.88
C TYR A 96 -11.62 -11.20 -3.21
N LEU A 97 -11.38 -10.47 -4.30
CA LEU A 97 -12.33 -9.50 -4.85
C LEU A 97 -13.42 -10.21 -5.63
N LYS A 98 -14.64 -9.71 -5.52
CA LYS A 98 -15.81 -10.20 -6.22
C LYS A 98 -16.41 -9.08 -7.07
N LYS A 99 -17.23 -9.44 -8.02
CA LYS A 99 -17.90 -8.46 -8.89
C LYS A 99 -18.69 -7.43 -8.08
N GLU A 100 -19.32 -7.86 -6.99
CA GLU A 100 -20.12 -7.01 -6.10
C GLU A 100 -19.28 -5.93 -5.41
N ASP A 101 -18.00 -6.19 -5.17
CA ASP A 101 -17.09 -5.18 -4.60
C ASP A 101 -16.94 -4.00 -5.57
N PHE A 102 -16.85 -4.28 -6.88
CA PHE A 102 -16.74 -3.26 -7.94
C PHE A 102 -18.08 -2.58 -8.24
N ASP A 103 -19.20 -3.31 -8.16
CA ASP A 103 -20.53 -2.77 -8.39
C ASP A 103 -20.89 -1.64 -7.40
N SER A 104 -20.26 -1.62 -6.23
CA SER A 104 -20.40 -0.55 -5.25
C SER A 104 -19.79 0.79 -5.71
N GLY A 105 -18.90 0.77 -6.70
CA GLY A 105 -18.13 1.92 -7.16
C GLY A 105 -17.04 2.38 -6.19
N ARG A 106 -16.86 1.70 -5.04
CA ARG A 106 -15.83 2.02 -4.06
C ARG A 106 -14.45 1.52 -4.46
N ILE A 107 -14.37 0.47 -5.25
CA ILE A 107 -13.11 -0.03 -5.80
C ILE A 107 -13.15 -0.02 -7.32
N VAL A 108 -12.05 0.39 -7.92
CA VAL A 108 -11.82 0.37 -9.37
C VAL A 108 -10.46 -0.25 -9.61
N GLN A 109 -10.38 -1.16 -10.58
CA GLN A 109 -9.09 -1.65 -11.07
C GLN A 109 -8.71 -0.96 -12.37
N GLU A 110 -7.49 -0.44 -12.41
CA GLU A 110 -6.85 0.12 -13.59
C GLU A 110 -5.79 -0.87 -14.10
N ILE A 111 -5.90 -1.26 -15.38
CA ILE A 111 -4.90 -2.10 -16.03
C ILE A 111 -3.86 -1.18 -16.67
N SER A 112 -2.77 -0.96 -15.97
CA SER A 112 -1.79 0.05 -16.34
C SER A 112 -0.40 -0.28 -15.81
N ASP A 113 0.61 -0.18 -16.67
CA ASP A 113 2.02 -0.26 -16.29
C ASP A 113 2.52 1.11 -15.82
N LEU A 114 2.59 1.28 -14.51
CA LEU A 114 3.03 2.53 -13.88
C LEU A 114 4.55 2.78 -13.97
N SER A 115 5.33 1.86 -14.53
CA SER A 115 6.73 2.10 -14.90
C SER A 115 6.86 2.96 -16.16
N ILE A 116 5.80 3.03 -16.96
CA ILE A 116 5.72 3.90 -18.14
C ILE A 116 5.25 5.28 -17.67
N VAL A 117 6.07 6.30 -17.96
CA VAL A 117 5.83 7.68 -17.49
C VAL A 117 4.47 8.21 -17.93
N ASP A 118 4.09 7.97 -19.19
CA ASP A 118 2.83 8.48 -19.73
C ASP A 118 1.63 7.85 -19.00
N ASN A 119 1.67 6.55 -18.74
CA ASN A 119 0.64 5.87 -17.96
C ASN A 119 0.55 6.43 -16.53
N PHE A 120 1.69 6.66 -15.88
CA PHE A 120 1.70 7.30 -14.57
C PHE A 120 1.06 8.70 -14.60
N LEU A 121 1.36 9.49 -15.64
CA LEU A 121 0.84 10.85 -15.81
C LEU A 121 -0.68 10.88 -16.03
N GLU A 122 -1.26 9.88 -16.71
CA GLU A 122 -2.71 9.73 -16.84
C GLU A 122 -3.40 9.61 -15.48
N HIS A 123 -2.74 8.96 -14.50
CA HIS A 123 -3.23 8.77 -13.15
C HIS A 123 -2.69 9.79 -12.13
N LYS A 124 -1.95 10.81 -12.57
CA LYS A 124 -1.30 11.79 -11.68
C LYS A 124 -2.27 12.41 -10.67
N LYS A 125 -3.51 12.71 -11.09
CA LYS A 125 -4.52 13.26 -10.20
C LYS A 125 -4.86 12.29 -9.06
N ASN A 126 -5.00 11.01 -9.36
CA ASN A 126 -5.30 9.98 -8.36
C ASN A 126 -4.19 9.90 -7.31
N PHE A 127 -2.92 9.91 -7.74
CA PHE A 127 -1.78 9.93 -6.83
C PHE A 127 -1.71 11.22 -5.99
N ASN A 128 -2.02 12.37 -6.59
CA ASN A 128 -2.07 13.65 -5.87
C ASN A 128 -3.16 13.66 -4.79
N ASP A 129 -4.29 13.05 -5.05
CA ASP A 129 -5.45 13.07 -4.15
C ASP A 129 -5.41 11.93 -3.10
N ALA A 130 -4.55 10.92 -3.28
CA ALA A 130 -4.47 9.77 -2.39
C ALA A 130 -3.99 10.14 -0.98
N ASP A 131 -4.62 9.53 0.04
CA ASP A 131 -4.21 9.59 1.44
C ASP A 131 -3.25 8.46 1.81
N LEU A 132 -3.41 7.31 1.16
CA LEU A 132 -2.62 6.12 1.36
C LEU A 132 -2.27 5.50 0.01
N ILE A 133 -1.00 5.16 -0.16
CA ILE A 133 -0.49 4.39 -1.30
C ILE A 133 0.18 3.15 -0.75
N PHE A 134 -0.27 1.97 -1.16
CA PHE A 134 0.35 0.69 -0.86
C PHE A 134 0.98 0.12 -2.13
N ILE A 135 2.21 -0.39 -2.03
CA ILE A 135 2.96 -0.97 -3.14
C ILE A 135 3.35 -2.39 -2.77
N ASP A 136 2.81 -3.33 -3.50
CA ASP A 136 3.16 -4.76 -3.49
C ASP A 136 3.31 -5.24 -4.96
N ALA A 137 4.22 -4.59 -5.68
CA ALA A 137 4.48 -4.75 -7.11
C ALA A 137 5.69 -5.68 -7.38
N PRO A 138 6.33 -5.71 -8.56
CA PRO A 138 7.28 -6.77 -8.96
C PRO A 138 8.44 -7.06 -8.02
N LYS A 139 8.84 -6.07 -7.19
CA LYS A 139 9.93 -6.20 -6.19
C LYS A 139 11.30 -6.44 -6.85
N ASP A 140 11.48 -5.90 -8.05
CA ASP A 140 12.72 -5.97 -8.81
C ASP A 140 13.65 -4.76 -8.59
N GLY A 141 13.20 -3.80 -7.79
CA GLY A 141 13.90 -2.56 -7.47
C GLY A 141 14.02 -1.58 -8.65
N LYS A 142 13.62 -1.96 -9.86
CA LYS A 142 13.63 -1.10 -11.05
C LYS A 142 12.31 -0.36 -11.17
N PHE A 143 11.22 -1.11 -11.14
CA PHE A 143 9.87 -0.55 -11.11
C PHE A 143 9.75 0.47 -9.98
N GLU A 144 10.13 0.08 -8.76
CA GLU A 144 9.99 0.93 -7.59
C GLU A 144 10.80 2.22 -7.71
N LYS A 145 12.03 2.18 -8.21
CA LYS A 145 12.84 3.39 -8.44
C LYS A 145 12.21 4.33 -9.46
N ILE A 146 11.67 3.80 -10.56
CA ILE A 146 10.97 4.60 -11.58
C ILE A 146 9.71 5.21 -10.96
N PHE A 147 8.90 4.41 -10.30
CA PHE A 147 7.68 4.84 -9.65
C PHE A 147 7.95 5.93 -8.59
N PHE A 148 8.94 5.74 -7.72
CA PHE A 148 9.32 6.75 -6.72
C PHE A 148 9.79 8.05 -7.35
N LYS A 149 10.54 7.99 -8.45
CA LYS A 149 10.94 9.18 -9.21
C LYS A 149 9.72 9.90 -9.78
N ASN A 150 8.77 9.19 -10.36
CA ASN A 150 7.54 9.79 -10.87
C ASN A 150 6.71 10.40 -9.73
N LEU A 151 6.55 9.67 -8.61
CA LEU A 151 5.82 10.14 -7.44
C LEU A 151 6.46 11.38 -6.80
N SER A 152 7.81 11.47 -6.80
CA SER A 152 8.53 12.63 -6.26
C SER A 152 8.31 13.92 -7.06
N ASN A 153 7.83 13.83 -8.29
CA ASN A 153 7.48 14.96 -9.15
C ASN A 153 6.03 15.46 -8.95
N ILE A 154 5.28 14.85 -8.04
CA ILE A 154 3.95 15.33 -7.68
C ILE A 154 4.11 16.42 -6.62
N ASN A 155 3.54 17.59 -6.89
CA ASN A 155 3.43 18.64 -5.89
C ASN A 155 2.20 18.37 -5.02
N PHE A 156 2.41 17.65 -3.93
CA PHE A 156 1.36 17.41 -2.96
C PHE A 156 0.98 18.71 -2.22
N ASP A 157 -0.30 18.89 -1.97
CA ASP A 157 -0.76 19.80 -0.94
C ASP A 157 -0.40 19.28 0.46
N ASN A 158 -0.41 20.12 1.49
CA ASN A 158 -0.02 19.75 2.87
C ASN A 158 -1.07 18.84 3.56
N LYS A 159 -1.45 17.75 2.89
CA LYS A 159 -2.37 16.73 3.38
C LYS A 159 -1.57 15.56 3.90
N LYS A 160 -1.98 14.98 5.02
CA LYS A 160 -1.35 13.74 5.55
C LYS A 160 -1.41 12.64 4.51
N ARG A 161 -0.28 12.05 4.23
CA ARG A 161 -0.15 10.94 3.27
C ARG A 161 0.85 9.92 3.75
N ILE A 162 0.52 8.67 3.51
CA ILE A 162 1.33 7.53 3.90
C ILE A 162 1.60 6.69 2.64
N LEU A 163 2.87 6.39 2.42
CA LEU A 163 3.31 5.39 1.46
C LEU A 163 3.76 4.15 2.22
N ILE A 164 3.18 3.00 1.89
CA ILE A 164 3.54 1.69 2.44
C ILE A 164 4.15 0.87 1.33
N ILE A 165 5.30 0.26 1.61
CA ILE A 165 6.07 -0.51 0.63
C ILE A 165 6.31 -1.90 1.20
N ASP A 166 5.87 -2.91 0.48
CA ASP A 166 6.14 -4.30 0.84
C ASP A 166 7.55 -4.73 0.42
N ASP A 167 8.06 -5.78 1.07
CA ASP A 167 9.29 -6.49 0.71
C ASP A 167 10.58 -5.64 0.73
N ILE A 168 10.66 -4.59 1.53
CA ILE A 168 11.83 -3.67 1.56
C ILE A 168 13.15 -4.35 1.96
N ARG A 169 13.11 -5.59 2.46
CA ARG A 169 14.29 -6.39 2.86
C ARG A 169 14.68 -7.44 1.82
N VAL A 170 13.95 -7.58 0.74
CA VAL A 170 14.38 -8.37 -0.41
C VAL A 170 15.60 -7.67 -1.05
N PRO A 171 16.67 -8.39 -1.41
CA PRO A 171 17.93 -7.79 -1.87
C PRO A 171 17.75 -6.77 -2.99
N GLU A 172 16.90 -7.05 -3.96
CA GLU A 172 16.60 -6.19 -5.11
C GLU A 172 15.97 -4.86 -4.69
N MET A 173 15.26 -4.85 -3.55
CA MET A 173 14.58 -3.66 -3.02
C MET A 173 15.47 -2.75 -2.17
N PHE A 174 16.66 -3.22 -1.70
CA PHE A 174 17.51 -2.44 -0.81
C PHE A 174 17.86 -1.06 -1.33
N GLU A 175 18.22 -0.97 -2.61
CA GLU A 175 18.58 0.33 -3.19
C GLU A 175 17.35 1.22 -3.34
N ALA A 176 16.20 0.69 -3.78
CA ALA A 176 14.96 1.43 -3.90
C ALA A 176 14.52 1.98 -2.53
N TRP A 177 14.56 1.15 -1.48
CA TRP A 177 14.28 1.59 -0.11
C TRP A 177 15.25 2.66 0.38
N ARG A 178 16.56 2.50 0.15
CA ARG A 178 17.59 3.46 0.56
C ARG A 178 17.53 4.76 -0.22
N PHE A 179 17.01 4.74 -1.45
CA PHE A 179 16.86 5.91 -2.29
C PHE A 179 15.87 6.93 -1.72
N ILE A 180 14.87 6.49 -0.97
CA ILE A 180 13.91 7.38 -0.30
C ILE A 180 14.62 8.15 0.83
N ASP A 181 14.45 9.48 0.86
CA ASP A 181 14.97 10.38 1.89
C ASP A 181 13.88 11.00 2.78
N SER A 182 12.61 10.87 2.44
CA SER A 182 11.48 11.23 3.30
C SER A 182 11.55 10.50 4.65
N PRO A 183 10.93 11.04 5.71
CA PRO A 183 10.82 10.34 7.00
C PRO A 183 10.21 8.95 6.78
N LYS A 184 10.94 7.93 7.18
CA LYS A 184 10.54 6.53 6.96
C LYS A 184 10.93 5.63 8.12
N LEU A 185 10.20 4.53 8.27
CA LEU A 185 10.45 3.50 9.26
C LEU A 185 10.29 2.12 8.64
N ASP A 186 11.22 1.23 8.94
CA ASP A 186 11.08 -0.20 8.72
C ASP A 186 10.18 -0.78 9.81
N ALA A 187 8.96 -1.16 9.44
CA ALA A 187 7.92 -1.69 10.31
C ALA A 187 7.81 -3.23 10.25
N THR A 188 8.84 -3.92 9.80
CA THR A 188 8.86 -5.40 9.64
C THR A 188 8.41 -6.14 10.89
N THR A 189 8.69 -5.61 12.09
CA THR A 189 8.23 -6.19 13.37
C THR A 189 6.70 -6.33 13.45
N PHE A 190 5.97 -5.51 12.72
CA PHE A 190 4.50 -5.48 12.72
C PHE A 190 3.89 -5.88 11.38
N GLY A 191 4.70 -6.06 10.36
CA GLY A 191 4.27 -6.32 8.99
C GLY A 191 4.85 -7.60 8.40
N HIS A 192 5.18 -7.55 7.11
CA HIS A 192 5.69 -8.69 6.36
C HIS A 192 7.11 -9.08 6.79
N TRP A 193 7.37 -10.37 6.91
CA TRP A 193 8.69 -10.90 7.32
C TRP A 193 9.83 -10.50 6.36
N SER A 194 9.55 -10.31 5.08
CA SER A 194 10.49 -9.80 4.06
C SER A 194 10.59 -8.28 4.03
N GLY A 195 9.91 -7.60 4.93
CA GLY A 195 10.02 -6.17 5.16
C GLY A 195 8.77 -5.38 4.81
N THR A 196 8.35 -4.51 5.71
CA THR A 196 7.30 -3.52 5.45
C THR A 196 7.84 -2.14 5.75
N GLY A 197 7.95 -1.30 4.73
CA GLY A 197 8.39 0.09 4.85
C GLY A 197 7.21 1.04 4.97
N ILE A 198 7.28 1.98 5.89
CA ILE A 198 6.30 3.06 6.01
C ILE A 198 7.01 4.40 5.83
N VAL A 199 6.49 5.23 4.95
CA VAL A 199 7.05 6.53 4.58
C VAL A 199 6.00 7.60 4.78
N ASP A 200 6.36 8.67 5.51
CA ASP A 200 5.56 9.89 5.58
C ASP A 200 5.86 10.75 4.34
N ILE A 201 4.87 10.90 3.48
CA ILE A 201 4.96 11.69 2.25
C ILE A 201 4.04 12.94 2.30
N THR A 202 3.69 13.38 3.49
CA THR A 202 2.87 14.60 3.70
C THR A 202 3.47 15.81 2.99
N GLU A 203 4.78 15.96 3.01
CA GLU A 203 5.53 17.02 2.31
C GLU A 203 6.07 16.59 0.94
N GLY A 204 5.52 15.56 0.35
CA GLY A 204 6.03 14.96 -0.87
C GLY A 204 7.05 13.85 -0.63
N LEU A 205 7.28 13.04 -1.67
CA LEU A 205 8.32 12.02 -1.63
C LEU A 205 9.67 12.65 -1.96
N LYS A 206 10.60 12.64 -1.01
CA LYS A 206 11.97 13.15 -1.18
C LYS A 206 12.89 11.96 -1.47
N LEU A 207 13.75 12.11 -2.47
CA LEU A 207 14.74 11.12 -2.89
C LEU A 207 16.16 11.67 -2.69
N LYS A 208 17.14 10.76 -2.53
CA LYS A 208 18.56 11.10 -2.43
C LYS A 208 19.14 11.46 -3.78
#